data_92e6eb95e3f5f558cc0504f96c21d654
#
_entry.id   92e6eb95e3f5f558cc0504f96c21d654
#
_cell.length_a   1.000
_cell.length_b   1.000
_cell.length_c   1.000
_cell.angle_alpha   90.00
_cell.angle_beta   90.00
_cell.angle_gamma   90.00
#
_symmetry.space_group_name_H-M   'P 1'
#
loop_
_entity.id
_entity.type
_entity.pdbx_description
1 polymer ?
#
loop_
_entity_poly.entity_id
_entity_poly.type
_entity_poly.pdbx_seq_one_letter_code
_entity_poly.pdbx_strand_id
1 'polypeptide(L)'
;NATMKQNRKVPKPPRDLRAVIHKKPTVFAVYLILRIVVLLTLVSSIIRGEYENAFVCLLVLFLFMLPLFIQQNFGIELPSTLEIIILLFIFASEILGELGCFFITYPNWDSILHTTTGFLCAATGFALIDILNRNSKIKFELSPVYVSLVAFCFSMTIGVLWEFFEFGMDRLFLMDRRIPLSTASPP
;
A
#
# COMPACT_ATOMS: atom_id res chain seq x y z
N ASN A 1 30.89 -18.47 -34.02
CA ASN A 1 30.04 -18.83 -32.90
C ASN A 1 29.17 -17.61 -32.57
N ALA A 2 27.98 -17.58 -33.22
CA ALA A 2 26.97 -16.57 -32.98
C ALA A 2 26.14 -16.98 -31.73
N THR A 3 26.41 -16.35 -30.59
CA THR A 3 25.61 -16.52 -29.40
C THR A 3 24.27 -15.83 -29.59
N MET A 4 23.21 -16.58 -29.84
CA MET A 4 21.83 -16.09 -29.87
C MET A 4 21.48 -15.44 -28.52
N LYS A 5 21.38 -14.11 -28.49
CA LYS A 5 20.79 -13.37 -27.41
C LYS A 5 19.29 -13.69 -27.35
N GLN A 6 18.94 -14.62 -26.51
CA GLN A 6 17.55 -14.96 -26.21
C GLN A 6 16.90 -13.77 -25.50
N ASN A 7 16.17 -12.98 -26.28
CA ASN A 7 15.39 -11.85 -25.82
C ASN A 7 14.18 -12.41 -24.99
N ARG A 8 14.37 -12.70 -23.70
CA ARG A 8 13.28 -13.13 -22.81
C ARG A 8 12.37 -11.93 -22.63
N LYS A 9 11.34 -11.83 -23.46
CA LYS A 9 10.20 -10.98 -23.19
C LYS A 9 9.62 -11.42 -21.84
N VAL A 10 9.67 -10.54 -20.85
CA VAL A 10 8.97 -10.75 -19.58
C VAL A 10 7.48 -10.98 -19.93
N PRO A 11 6.89 -12.11 -19.56
CA PRO A 11 5.50 -12.39 -19.88
C PRO A 11 4.64 -11.31 -19.20
N LYS A 12 3.78 -10.65 -19.97
CA LYS A 12 2.78 -9.74 -19.39
C LYS A 12 1.91 -10.53 -18.42
N PRO A 13 1.62 -9.95 -17.22
CA PRO A 13 0.75 -10.61 -16.26
C PRO A 13 -0.59 -10.97 -16.91
N PRO A 14 -1.15 -12.13 -16.63
CA PRO A 14 -2.40 -12.56 -17.23
C PRO A 14 -3.52 -11.60 -16.88
N ARG A 15 -4.22 -11.09 -17.89
CA ARG A 15 -5.41 -10.24 -17.72
C ARG A 15 -6.63 -11.01 -17.23
N ASP A 16 -6.51 -12.33 -17.09
CA ASP A 16 -7.62 -13.21 -16.77
C ASP A 16 -7.66 -13.47 -15.26
N LEU A 17 -8.75 -13.06 -14.60
CA LEU A 17 -8.97 -13.25 -13.16
C LEU A 17 -8.78 -14.73 -12.73
N ARG A 18 -9.18 -15.68 -13.58
CA ARG A 18 -9.00 -17.11 -13.32
C ARG A 18 -7.52 -17.49 -13.24
N ALA A 19 -6.69 -16.94 -14.11
CA ALA A 19 -5.25 -17.21 -14.11
C ALA A 19 -4.55 -16.62 -12.87
N VAL A 20 -5.02 -15.47 -12.37
CA VAL A 20 -4.50 -14.85 -11.12
C VAL A 20 -4.87 -15.71 -9.90
N ILE A 21 -6.12 -16.20 -9.83
CA ILE A 21 -6.60 -17.07 -8.75
C ILE A 21 -5.77 -18.36 -8.68
N HIS A 22 -5.49 -18.98 -9.83
CA HIS A 22 -4.69 -20.21 -9.88
C HIS A 22 -3.21 -19.98 -9.54
N LYS A 23 -2.66 -18.82 -9.87
CA LYS A 23 -1.24 -18.52 -9.65
C LYS A 23 -0.94 -18.14 -8.19
N LYS A 24 -1.89 -17.47 -7.49
CA LYS A 24 -1.71 -16.94 -6.12
C LYS A 24 -2.98 -17.10 -5.27
N PRO A 25 -3.40 -18.32 -4.94
CA PRO A 25 -4.68 -18.55 -4.24
C PRO A 25 -4.74 -17.88 -2.86
N THR A 26 -3.63 -17.85 -2.13
CA THR A 26 -3.57 -17.25 -0.79
C THR A 26 -3.76 -15.72 -0.85
N VAL A 27 -3.11 -15.05 -1.81
CA VAL A 27 -3.27 -13.60 -2.01
C VAL A 27 -4.72 -13.28 -2.35
N PHE A 28 -5.32 -14.06 -3.25
CA PHE A 28 -6.71 -13.89 -3.64
C PHE A 28 -7.67 -14.07 -2.45
N ALA A 29 -7.44 -15.10 -1.60
CA ALA A 29 -8.25 -15.32 -0.41
C ALA A 29 -8.17 -14.14 0.58
N VAL A 30 -6.97 -13.66 0.88
CA VAL A 30 -6.76 -12.48 1.74
C VAL A 30 -7.46 -11.26 1.15
N TYR A 31 -7.28 -11.02 -0.15
CA TYR A 31 -7.90 -9.90 -0.85
C TYR A 31 -9.43 -9.95 -0.77
N LEU A 32 -10.02 -11.14 -0.94
CA LEU A 32 -11.46 -11.34 -0.88
C LEU A 32 -12.00 -11.12 0.53
N ILE A 33 -11.35 -11.69 1.54
CA ILE A 33 -11.74 -11.55 2.95
C ILE A 33 -11.71 -10.07 3.36
N LEU A 34 -10.60 -9.37 3.11
CA LEU A 34 -10.46 -7.96 3.48
C LEU A 34 -11.50 -7.09 2.77
N ARG A 35 -11.77 -7.34 1.48
CA ARG A 35 -12.83 -6.62 0.75
C ARG A 35 -14.21 -6.84 1.33
N ILE A 36 -14.54 -8.07 1.69
CA ILE A 36 -15.85 -8.39 2.31
C ILE A 36 -15.99 -7.62 3.63
N VAL A 37 -14.95 -7.64 4.48
CA VAL A 37 -14.97 -6.91 5.75
C VAL A 37 -15.18 -5.41 5.52
N VAL A 38 -14.41 -4.80 4.61
CA VAL A 38 -14.54 -3.37 4.33
C VAL A 38 -15.90 -3.02 3.73
N LEU A 39 -16.47 -3.86 2.86
CA LEU A 39 -17.81 -3.65 2.30
C LEU A 39 -18.90 -3.74 3.38
N LEU A 40 -18.79 -4.69 4.31
CA LEU A 40 -19.72 -4.78 5.44
C LEU A 40 -19.64 -3.55 6.35
N THR A 41 -18.41 -3.07 6.62
CA THR A 41 -18.18 -1.84 7.38
C THR A 41 -18.76 -0.63 6.65
N LEU A 42 -18.56 -0.52 5.34
CA LEU A 42 -19.12 0.55 4.49
C LEU A 42 -20.65 0.59 4.59
N VAL A 43 -21.31 -0.55 4.41
CA VAL A 43 -22.77 -0.65 4.49
C VAL A 43 -23.26 -0.24 5.88
N SER A 44 -22.57 -0.72 6.94
CA SER A 44 -22.89 -0.35 8.33
C SER A 44 -22.77 1.16 8.56
N SER A 45 -21.69 1.78 8.08
CA SER A 45 -21.44 3.23 8.21
C SER A 45 -22.49 4.06 7.49
N ILE A 46 -22.91 3.64 6.29
CA ILE A 46 -23.99 4.32 5.54
C ILE A 46 -25.31 4.23 6.31
N ILE A 47 -25.66 3.05 6.86
CA ILE A 47 -26.91 2.87 7.61
C ILE A 47 -26.94 3.73 8.88
N ARG A 48 -25.77 3.91 9.51
CA ARG A 48 -25.62 4.74 10.72
C ARG A 48 -25.54 6.24 10.42
N GLY A 49 -25.39 6.63 9.14
CA GLY A 49 -25.21 8.02 8.75
C GLY A 49 -23.81 8.56 9.01
N GLU A 50 -22.83 7.67 9.25
CA GLU A 50 -21.41 7.99 9.51
C GLU A 50 -20.67 8.15 8.17
N TYR A 51 -20.89 9.28 7.49
CA TYR A 51 -20.36 9.50 6.12
C TYR A 51 -18.85 9.58 6.07
N GLU A 52 -18.19 10.02 7.14
CA GLU A 52 -16.73 10.06 7.26
C GLU A 52 -16.15 8.64 7.24
N ASN A 53 -16.71 7.74 8.04
CA ASN A 53 -16.31 6.33 8.04
C ASN A 53 -16.60 5.65 6.69
N ALA A 54 -17.70 6.01 6.03
CA ALA A 54 -18.00 5.53 4.68
C ALA A 54 -16.97 6.00 3.66
N PHE A 55 -16.49 7.25 3.76
CA PHE A 55 -15.41 7.77 2.91
C PHE A 55 -14.11 7.01 3.11
N VAL A 56 -13.70 6.74 4.35
CA VAL A 56 -12.50 5.94 4.66
C VAL A 56 -12.64 4.54 4.05
N CYS A 57 -13.78 3.88 4.17
CA CYS A 57 -14.01 2.56 3.54
C CYS A 57 -13.87 2.60 2.01
N LEU A 58 -14.37 3.65 1.34
CA LEU A 58 -14.21 3.84 -0.10
C LEU A 58 -12.74 4.05 -0.49
N LEU A 59 -12.01 4.85 0.31
CA LEU A 59 -10.58 5.07 0.14
C LEU A 59 -9.81 3.74 0.23
N VAL A 60 -10.11 2.90 1.23
CA VAL A 60 -9.48 1.58 1.39
C VAL A 60 -9.75 0.67 0.20
N LEU A 61 -11.00 0.63 -0.29
CA LEU A 61 -11.33 -0.16 -1.48
C LEU A 61 -10.57 0.32 -2.73
N PHE A 62 -10.34 1.62 -2.85
CA PHE A 62 -9.50 2.19 -3.91
C PHE A 62 -8.03 1.80 -3.71
N LEU A 63 -7.47 1.95 -2.50
CA LEU A 63 -6.09 1.59 -2.18
C LEU A 63 -5.82 0.09 -2.39
N PHE A 64 -6.79 -0.78 -2.17
CA PHE A 64 -6.67 -2.20 -2.49
C PHE A 64 -6.46 -2.49 -3.98
N MET A 65 -6.75 -1.55 -4.86
CA MET A 65 -6.43 -1.70 -6.29
C MET A 65 -4.97 -1.33 -6.61
N LEU A 66 -4.28 -0.64 -5.70
CA LEU A 66 -2.93 -0.12 -5.92
C LEU A 66 -1.89 -1.22 -6.26
N PRO A 67 -1.81 -2.36 -5.53
CA PRO A 67 -0.86 -3.42 -5.89
C PRO A 67 -1.08 -3.99 -7.29
N LEU A 68 -2.34 -4.16 -7.69
CA LEU A 68 -2.70 -4.64 -9.04
C LEU A 68 -2.33 -3.60 -10.11
N PHE A 69 -2.61 -2.33 -9.84
CA PHE A 69 -2.27 -1.23 -10.74
C PHE A 69 -0.76 -1.14 -10.97
N ILE A 70 0.04 -1.24 -9.91
CA ILE A 70 1.50 -1.25 -9.98
C ILE A 70 1.98 -2.44 -10.82
N GLN A 71 1.50 -3.64 -10.55
CA GLN A 71 1.90 -4.84 -11.30
C GLN A 71 1.58 -4.71 -12.80
N GLN A 72 0.41 -4.17 -13.15
CA GLN A 72 -0.03 -4.06 -14.54
C GLN A 72 0.71 -2.97 -15.32
N ASN A 73 0.92 -1.80 -14.73
CA ASN A 73 1.53 -0.66 -15.42
C ASN A 73 3.05 -0.76 -15.52
N PHE A 74 3.69 -1.25 -14.45
CA PHE A 74 5.15 -1.36 -14.41
C PHE A 74 5.66 -2.73 -14.86
N GLY A 75 4.76 -3.70 -15.09
CA GLY A 75 5.15 -5.06 -15.50
C GLY A 75 5.97 -5.81 -14.45
N ILE A 76 5.75 -5.49 -13.18
CA ILE A 76 6.47 -6.05 -12.04
C ILE A 76 5.61 -7.15 -11.42
N GLU A 77 6.17 -8.33 -11.18
CA GLU A 77 5.51 -9.36 -10.37
C GLU A 77 5.92 -9.15 -8.90
N LEU A 78 5.01 -8.65 -8.09
CA LEU A 78 5.21 -8.58 -6.64
C LEU A 78 5.24 -9.98 -6.02
N PRO A 79 6.19 -10.29 -5.12
CA PRO A 79 6.13 -11.50 -4.31
C PRO A 79 4.81 -11.58 -3.53
N SER A 80 4.21 -12.77 -3.44
CA SER A 80 2.91 -12.96 -2.76
C SER A 80 2.92 -12.47 -1.31
N THR A 81 4.04 -12.68 -0.61
CA THR A 81 4.22 -12.20 0.77
C THR A 81 4.16 -10.67 0.86
N LEU A 82 4.86 -9.97 -0.04
CA LEU A 82 4.87 -8.49 -0.05
C LEU A 82 3.47 -7.94 -0.38
N GLU A 83 2.77 -8.56 -1.32
CA GLU A 83 1.41 -8.18 -1.70
C GLU A 83 0.44 -8.32 -0.51
N ILE A 84 0.52 -9.42 0.24
CA ILE A 84 -0.26 -9.63 1.46
C ILE A 84 0.08 -8.60 2.53
N ILE A 85 1.36 -8.30 2.74
CA ILE A 85 1.80 -7.31 3.73
C ILE A 85 1.22 -5.93 3.39
N ILE A 86 1.25 -5.52 2.12
CA ILE A 86 0.68 -4.24 1.67
C ILE A 86 -0.83 -4.19 1.94
N LEU A 87 -1.57 -5.27 1.61
CA LEU A 87 -3.02 -5.32 1.85
C LEU A 87 -3.37 -5.25 3.34
N LEU A 88 -2.66 -6.02 4.17
CA LEU A 88 -2.84 -6.01 5.62
C LEU A 88 -2.45 -4.66 6.22
N PHE A 89 -1.39 -4.02 5.70
CA PHE A 89 -0.96 -2.71 6.13
C PHE A 89 -2.03 -1.65 5.85
N ILE A 90 -2.58 -1.59 4.63
CA ILE A 90 -3.68 -0.66 4.27
C ILE A 90 -4.89 -0.89 5.18
N PHE A 91 -5.26 -2.16 5.42
CA PHE A 91 -6.37 -2.49 6.30
C PHE A 91 -6.11 -2.08 7.75
N ALA A 92 -4.91 -2.34 8.26
CA ALA A 92 -4.53 -2.00 9.63
C ALA A 92 -4.46 -0.48 9.85
N SER A 93 -3.93 0.27 8.88
CA SER A 93 -3.85 1.72 8.94
C SER A 93 -5.24 2.36 8.99
N GLU A 94 -6.08 2.08 8.02
CA GLU A 94 -7.32 2.80 7.82
C GLU A 94 -8.48 2.21 8.64
N ILE A 95 -8.67 0.88 8.60
CA ILE A 95 -9.83 0.26 9.25
C ILE A 95 -9.58 0.06 10.73
N LEU A 96 -8.45 -0.53 11.14
CA LEU A 96 -8.16 -0.71 12.56
C LEU A 96 -7.70 0.60 13.20
N GLY A 97 -6.86 1.37 12.52
CA GLY A 97 -6.32 2.63 13.01
C GLY A 97 -7.42 3.65 13.24
N GLU A 98 -8.16 4.01 12.19
CA GLU A 98 -9.16 5.06 12.18
C GLU A 98 -10.50 4.58 12.77
N LEU A 99 -11.18 3.62 12.12
CA LEU A 99 -12.49 3.15 12.53
C LEU A 99 -12.45 2.32 13.80
N GLY A 100 -11.39 1.53 14.01
CA GLY A 100 -11.18 0.73 15.22
C GLY A 100 -10.65 1.53 16.39
N CYS A 101 -10.35 2.82 16.21
CA CYS A 101 -9.78 3.73 17.24
C CYS A 101 -8.44 3.23 17.81
N PHE A 102 -7.64 2.47 17.04
CA PHE A 102 -6.38 1.91 17.52
C PHE A 102 -5.33 3.00 17.73
N PHE A 103 -5.36 4.09 16.99
CA PHE A 103 -4.50 5.26 17.24
C PHE A 103 -4.65 5.83 18.64
N ILE A 104 -5.85 5.69 19.25
CA ILE A 104 -6.15 6.20 20.59
C ILE A 104 -5.92 5.12 21.64
N THR A 105 -6.33 3.88 21.32
CA THR A 105 -6.29 2.75 22.27
C THR A 105 -4.86 2.24 22.52
N TYR A 106 -4.03 2.26 21.47
CA TYR A 106 -2.66 1.72 21.51
C TYR A 106 -1.64 2.81 21.22
N PRO A 107 -0.90 3.33 22.23
CA PRO A 107 0.02 4.47 22.08
C PRO A 107 1.12 4.27 21.03
N ASN A 108 1.51 3.00 20.75
CA ASN A 108 2.56 2.68 19.81
C ASN A 108 2.04 2.29 18.41
N TRP A 109 0.73 2.34 18.18
CA TRP A 109 0.12 1.92 16.91
C TRP A 109 0.67 2.72 15.74
N ASP A 110 0.68 4.02 15.87
CA ASP A 110 1.21 4.96 14.92
C ASP A 110 2.70 4.67 14.58
N SER A 111 3.53 4.52 15.60
CA SER A 111 4.95 4.18 15.42
C SER A 111 5.18 2.86 14.69
N ILE A 112 4.33 1.85 14.92
CA ILE A 112 4.38 0.56 14.22
C ILE A 112 4.05 0.75 12.74
N LEU A 113 3.00 1.53 12.44
CA LEU A 113 2.60 1.81 11.07
C LEU A 113 3.68 2.60 10.32
N HIS A 114 4.20 3.68 10.91
CA HIS A 114 5.29 4.46 10.31
C HIS A 114 6.55 3.63 10.06
N THR A 115 6.94 2.78 11.01
CA THR A 115 8.07 1.86 10.83
C THR A 115 7.82 0.88 9.69
N THR A 116 6.62 0.29 9.63
CA THR A 116 6.24 -0.64 8.56
C THR A 116 6.23 0.06 7.20
N THR A 117 5.69 1.27 7.11
CA THR A 117 5.72 2.10 5.90
C THR A 117 7.15 2.35 5.45
N GLY A 118 8.04 2.71 6.36
CA GLY A 118 9.46 2.92 6.06
C GLY A 118 10.10 1.69 5.41
N PHE A 119 9.86 0.49 5.94
CA PHE A 119 10.35 -0.77 5.34
C PHE A 119 9.74 -1.05 3.98
N LEU A 120 8.42 -0.85 3.80
CA LEU A 120 7.75 -1.06 2.52
C LEU A 120 8.24 -0.09 1.45
N CYS A 121 8.44 1.17 1.80
CA CYS A 121 9.00 2.17 0.90
C CYS A 121 10.46 1.88 0.53
N ALA A 122 11.28 1.45 1.49
CA ALA A 122 12.65 1.04 1.20
C ALA A 122 12.69 -0.18 0.27
N ALA A 123 11.87 -1.20 0.51
CA ALA A 123 11.75 -2.37 -0.36
C ALA A 123 11.30 -1.97 -1.77
N THR A 124 10.38 -1.02 -1.89
CA THR A 124 9.93 -0.45 -3.18
C THR A 124 11.07 0.28 -3.88
N GLY A 125 11.87 1.07 -3.14
CA GLY A 125 13.05 1.74 -3.66
C GLY A 125 14.09 0.76 -4.23
N PHE A 126 14.35 -0.33 -3.53
CA PHE A 126 15.22 -1.41 -4.03
C PHE A 126 14.67 -2.03 -5.32
N ALA A 127 13.38 -2.38 -5.34
CA ALA A 127 12.74 -2.96 -6.51
C ALA A 127 12.80 -2.01 -7.72
N LEU A 128 12.60 -0.71 -7.50
CA LEU A 128 12.66 0.31 -8.55
C LEU A 128 14.05 0.40 -9.18
N ILE A 129 15.11 0.38 -8.36
CA ILE A 129 16.49 0.39 -8.86
C ILE A 129 16.77 -0.87 -9.70
N ASP A 130 16.34 -2.05 -9.23
CA ASP A 130 16.53 -3.31 -9.97
C ASP A 130 15.85 -3.26 -11.34
N ILE A 131 14.63 -2.73 -11.41
CA ILE A 131 13.87 -2.58 -12.65
C ILE A 131 14.55 -1.61 -13.61
N LEU A 132 14.96 -0.44 -13.12
CA LEU A 132 15.68 0.55 -13.93
C LEU A 132 16.97 -0.04 -14.48
N ASN A 133 17.70 -0.81 -13.67
CA ASN A 133 18.95 -1.44 -14.07
C ASN A 133 18.74 -2.57 -15.10
N ARG A 134 17.62 -3.30 -15.03
CA ARG A 134 17.28 -4.34 -16.01
C ARG A 134 16.85 -3.77 -17.35
N ASN A 135 16.21 -2.62 -17.39
CA ASN A 135 15.67 -1.99 -18.58
C ASN A 135 16.69 -1.10 -19.30
N SER A 136 17.78 -0.71 -18.66
CA SER A 136 18.79 0.15 -19.27
C SER A 136 19.71 -0.66 -20.23
N LYS A 137 20.07 -0.03 -21.36
CA LYS A 137 21.06 -0.59 -22.29
C LYS A 137 22.46 -0.64 -21.67
N ILE A 138 22.70 0.14 -20.65
CA ILE A 138 23.93 0.23 -19.87
C ILE A 138 23.62 -0.34 -18.48
N LYS A 139 24.25 -1.45 -18.12
CA LYS A 139 24.16 -2.01 -16.78
C LYS A 139 25.06 -1.19 -15.86
N PHE A 140 24.47 -0.53 -14.89
CA PHE A 140 25.23 0.12 -13.83
C PHE A 140 25.55 -0.94 -12.76
N GLU A 141 26.81 -1.18 -12.52
CA GLU A 141 27.27 -1.92 -11.35
C GLU A 141 27.22 -0.99 -10.14
N LEU A 142 26.04 -0.87 -9.56
CA LEU A 142 25.83 -0.03 -8.38
C LEU A 142 26.34 -0.75 -7.14
N SER A 143 27.13 -0.05 -6.31
CA SER A 143 27.57 -0.61 -5.05
C SER A 143 26.37 -0.84 -4.12
N PRO A 144 26.40 -1.88 -3.25
CA PRO A 144 25.32 -2.14 -2.30
C PRO A 144 25.03 -0.94 -1.36
N VAL A 145 26.07 -0.19 -1.01
CA VAL A 145 25.95 1.03 -0.18
C VAL A 145 25.17 2.11 -0.91
N TYR A 146 25.45 2.33 -2.22
CA TYR A 146 24.72 3.32 -2.99
C TYR A 146 23.24 2.94 -3.15
N VAL A 147 22.94 1.66 -3.42
CA VAL A 147 21.57 1.16 -3.54
C VAL A 147 20.81 1.34 -2.21
N SER A 148 21.44 1.04 -1.09
CA SER A 148 20.88 1.24 0.26
C SER A 148 20.61 2.72 0.56
N LEU A 149 21.51 3.60 0.19
CA LEU A 149 21.34 5.05 0.36
C LEU A 149 20.16 5.58 -0.45
N VAL A 150 20.06 5.17 -1.73
CA VAL A 150 18.93 5.59 -2.58
C VAL A 150 17.61 5.07 -2.05
N ALA A 151 17.53 3.80 -1.61
CA ALA A 151 16.34 3.23 -1.01
C ALA A 151 15.94 3.97 0.28
N PHE A 152 16.91 4.34 1.12
CA PHE A 152 16.68 5.16 2.31
C PHE A 152 16.15 6.55 1.96
N CYS A 153 16.80 7.26 1.03
CA CYS A 153 16.34 8.58 0.58
C CYS A 153 14.93 8.52 -0.01
N PHE A 154 14.63 7.50 -0.80
CA PHE A 154 13.29 7.27 -1.35
C PHE A 154 12.26 7.09 -0.24
N SER A 155 12.53 6.22 0.73
CA SER A 155 11.65 5.98 1.88
C SER A 155 11.41 7.27 2.68
N MET A 156 12.45 8.01 3.00
CA MET A 156 12.36 9.29 3.72
C MET A 156 11.53 10.32 2.95
N THR A 157 11.71 10.42 1.62
CA THR A 157 10.95 11.35 0.79
C THR A 157 9.45 11.01 0.82
N ILE A 158 9.09 9.73 0.66
CA ILE A 158 7.69 9.30 0.73
C ILE A 158 7.11 9.56 2.12
N GLY A 159 7.86 9.27 3.20
CA GLY A 159 7.43 9.55 4.57
C GLY A 159 7.13 11.04 4.78
N VAL A 160 8.02 11.94 4.38
CA VAL A 160 7.81 13.40 4.50
C VAL A 160 6.62 13.88 3.67
N LEU A 161 6.44 13.35 2.45
CA LEU A 161 5.28 13.69 1.62
C LEU A 161 3.97 13.21 2.27
N TRP A 162 4.01 12.06 2.93
CA TRP A 162 2.87 11.53 3.67
C TRP A 162 2.50 12.45 4.86
N GLU A 163 3.48 12.88 5.66
CA GLU A 163 3.25 13.84 6.76
C GLU A 163 2.64 15.16 6.26
N PHE A 164 3.10 15.67 5.11
CA PHE A 164 2.49 16.85 4.52
C PHE A 164 1.05 16.61 4.08
N PHE A 165 0.75 15.42 3.56
CA PHE A 165 -0.60 15.04 3.19
C PHE A 165 -1.50 14.96 4.44
N GLU A 166 -1.06 14.28 5.51
CA GLU A 166 -1.80 14.18 6.77
C GLU A 166 -2.06 15.55 7.38
N PHE A 167 -1.02 16.39 7.47
CA PHE A 167 -1.16 17.75 7.96
C PHE A 167 -2.15 18.57 7.11
N GLY A 168 -2.11 18.42 5.80
CA GLY A 168 -3.05 19.08 4.89
C GLY A 168 -4.48 18.63 5.11
N MET A 169 -4.71 17.32 5.27
CA MET A 169 -6.03 16.76 5.53
C MET A 169 -6.59 17.23 6.88
N ASP A 170 -5.79 17.20 7.93
CA ASP A 170 -6.19 17.69 9.27
C ASP A 170 -6.59 19.16 9.24
N ARG A 171 -5.88 19.98 8.48
CA ARG A 171 -6.19 21.41 8.34
C ARG A 171 -7.42 21.69 7.48
N LEU A 172 -7.62 20.93 6.40
CA LEU A 172 -8.72 21.17 5.45
C LEU A 172 -10.06 20.63 5.97
N PHE A 173 -10.03 19.51 6.69
CA PHE A 173 -11.24 18.83 7.12
C PHE A 173 -11.49 18.96 8.64
N LEU A 174 -10.64 19.71 9.38
CA LEU A 174 -10.69 19.81 10.84
C LEU A 174 -10.68 18.43 11.52
N MET A 175 -10.14 17.43 10.82
CA MET A 175 -10.00 16.07 11.33
C MET A 175 -8.81 16.04 12.30
N ASP A 176 -9.08 16.21 13.58
CA ASP A 176 -8.10 15.84 14.61
C ASP A 176 -8.17 14.32 14.81
N ARG A 177 -7.28 13.58 14.15
CA ARG A 177 -7.17 12.11 14.26
C ARG A 177 -6.92 11.62 15.69
N ARG A 178 -6.67 12.53 16.63
CA ARG A 178 -6.47 12.24 18.05
C ARG A 178 -7.77 12.23 18.86
N ILE A 179 -8.88 12.71 18.27
CA ILE A 179 -10.18 12.75 18.94
C ILE A 179 -11.12 11.76 18.25
N PRO A 180 -11.71 10.78 18.98
CA PRO A 180 -12.72 9.91 18.41
C PRO A 180 -13.89 10.73 17.88
N LEU A 181 -14.30 10.51 16.64
CA LEU A 181 -15.46 11.14 16.01
C LEU A 181 -16.75 11.01 16.85
N SER A 182 -16.81 9.99 17.72
CA SER A 182 -17.93 9.74 18.63
C SER A 182 -18.02 10.70 19.82
N THR A 183 -16.99 11.51 20.09
CA THR A 183 -16.95 12.46 21.23
C THR A 183 -17.13 13.91 20.84
N ALA A 184 -17.23 14.22 19.54
CA ALA A 184 -17.63 15.53 19.08
C ALA A 184 -19.13 15.72 19.31
N SER A 185 -19.50 16.05 20.56
CA SER A 185 -20.85 16.58 20.85
C SER A 185 -20.98 17.90 20.09
N PRO A 186 -22.08 18.14 19.36
CA PRO A 186 -22.34 19.45 18.76
C PRO A 186 -22.46 20.52 19.85
N PRO A 187 -22.09 21.78 19.58
CA PRO A 187 -22.19 22.89 20.49
C PRO A 187 -23.61 23.19 20.93
#